data_db4ebf5e130ef683d268127182058aed
#
_entry.id   db4ebf5e130ef683d268127182058aed
#
_cell.length_a   1.000
_cell.length_b   1.000
_cell.length_c   1.000
_cell.angle_alpha   90.00
_cell.angle_beta   90.00
_cell.angle_gamma   90.00
#
_symmetry.space_group_name_H-M   'P 1'
#
loop_
_entity.id
_entity.type
_entity.pdbx_description
1 polymer ?
#
loop_
_entity_poly.entity_id
_entity_poly.type
_entity_poly.pdbx_seq_one_letter_code
_entity_poly.pdbx_strand_id
1 'polypeptide(L)'
;VALSGDGEPTLCPNFAEAVRAVMHLRARSRQAFYKIVLITNATGLDLPEVQEGLRYFTGQDEIWAKLDGGTQAYLDNLNHPHVPLEKIMANILLLARRRPVVIQSLFPSLNGREPAAGEIEEYVQRLKELKEAGAQISLVQIYSATRPTPHSECGHLPLRSLSRIAQQVRAVTGLKAEVF
;
A
#
# COMPACT_ATOMS: atom_id res chain seq x y z
N VAL A 1 15.44 1.88 -5.84
CA VAL A 1 15.63 2.18 -4.40
C VAL A 1 14.27 2.24 -3.73
N ALA A 2 14.08 1.51 -2.62
CA ALA A 2 12.87 1.58 -1.83
C ALA A 2 13.08 2.49 -0.61
N LEU A 3 12.17 3.41 -0.41
CA LEU A 3 11.98 4.15 0.85
C LEU A 3 10.98 3.35 1.68
N SER A 4 11.49 2.49 2.52
CA SER A 4 10.74 1.61 3.42
C SER A 4 11.61 1.32 4.64
N GLY A 5 11.05 0.79 5.71
CA GLY A 5 11.82 0.45 6.90
C GLY A 5 10.98 -0.30 7.93
N ASP A 6 11.53 -0.45 9.13
CA ASP A 6 10.84 -1.08 10.26
C ASP A 6 9.74 -0.17 10.85
N GLY A 7 9.69 1.09 10.43
CA GLY A 7 8.64 2.06 10.73
C GLY A 7 7.99 2.63 9.47
N GLU A 8 7.05 3.53 9.66
CA GLU A 8 6.37 4.24 8.56
C GLU A 8 7.25 5.40 8.04
N PRO A 9 7.71 5.36 6.77
CA PRO A 9 8.60 6.40 6.23
C PRO A 9 7.99 7.79 6.26
N THR A 10 6.68 7.92 6.05
CA THR A 10 5.98 9.21 6.01
C THR A 10 5.85 9.87 7.38
N LEU A 11 6.15 9.16 8.46
CA LEU A 11 6.21 9.70 9.82
C LEU A 11 7.63 10.13 10.22
N CYS A 12 8.62 9.96 9.33
CA CYS A 12 9.98 10.44 9.57
C CYS A 12 10.00 11.98 9.55
N PRO A 13 10.49 12.65 10.61
CA PRO A 13 10.51 14.10 10.67
C PRO A 13 11.30 14.76 9.52
N ASN A 14 12.29 14.04 8.98
CA ASN A 14 13.16 14.52 7.90
C ASN A 14 12.80 13.90 6.54
N PHE A 15 11.52 13.51 6.33
CA PHE A 15 11.09 12.82 5.11
C PHE A 15 11.47 13.59 3.83
N ALA A 16 11.13 14.87 3.76
CA ALA A 16 11.40 15.70 2.58
C ALA A 16 12.91 15.83 2.31
N GLU A 17 13.73 15.94 3.36
CA GLU A 17 15.19 16.00 3.23
C GLU A 17 15.77 14.68 2.75
N ALA A 18 15.30 13.55 3.29
CA ALA A 18 15.71 12.22 2.86
C ALA A 18 15.38 12.00 1.39
N VAL A 19 14.18 12.37 0.96
CA VAL A 19 13.79 12.29 -0.46
C VAL A 19 14.70 13.15 -1.33
N ARG A 20 14.95 14.43 -0.95
CA ARG A 20 15.85 15.31 -1.69
C ARG A 20 17.26 14.74 -1.81
N ALA A 21 17.79 14.16 -0.72
CA ALA A 21 19.10 13.52 -0.73
C ALA A 21 19.18 12.35 -1.71
N VAL A 22 18.17 11.47 -1.71
CA VAL A 22 18.08 10.33 -2.64
C VAL A 22 17.97 10.81 -4.09
N MET A 23 17.17 11.84 -4.36
CA MET A 23 17.05 12.44 -5.69
C MET A 23 18.36 13.08 -6.16
N HIS A 24 19.06 13.75 -5.25
CA HIS A 24 20.37 14.33 -5.54
C HIS A 24 21.41 13.25 -5.88
N LEU A 25 21.45 12.18 -5.11
CA LEU A 25 22.32 11.03 -5.40
C LEU A 25 22.00 10.41 -6.76
N ARG A 26 20.72 10.23 -7.10
CA ARG A 26 20.28 9.74 -8.40
C ARG A 26 20.76 10.64 -9.52
N ALA A 27 20.61 11.95 -9.39
CA ALA A 27 21.01 12.90 -10.41
C ALA A 27 22.53 12.94 -10.66
N ARG A 28 23.33 12.66 -9.63
CA ARG A 28 24.81 12.66 -9.70
C ARG A 28 25.41 11.31 -10.05
N SER A 29 24.64 10.24 -9.92
CA SER A 29 25.09 8.88 -10.21
C SER A 29 25.14 8.64 -11.71
N ARG A 30 26.19 7.93 -12.18
CA ARG A 30 26.20 7.39 -13.55
C ARG A 30 25.15 6.30 -13.76
N GLN A 31 24.58 5.76 -12.68
CA GLN A 31 23.49 4.80 -12.66
C GLN A 31 22.14 5.49 -12.41
N ALA A 32 21.87 6.57 -13.12
CA ALA A 32 20.67 7.41 -12.96
C ALA A 32 19.34 6.73 -13.34
N PHE A 33 19.33 5.42 -13.57
CA PHE A 33 18.17 4.70 -14.12
C PHE A 33 17.32 3.97 -13.11
N TYR A 34 17.67 4.00 -11.81
CA TYR A 34 16.83 3.39 -10.81
C TYR A 34 15.60 4.25 -10.50
N LYS A 35 14.47 3.61 -10.37
CA LYS A 35 13.27 4.26 -9.84
C LYS A 35 13.31 4.27 -8.31
N ILE A 36 12.61 5.23 -7.73
CA ILE A 36 12.36 5.28 -6.29
C ILE A 36 10.95 4.73 -6.05
N VAL A 37 10.83 3.91 -5.02
CA VAL A 37 9.55 3.35 -4.56
C VAL A 37 9.37 3.77 -3.11
N LEU A 38 8.32 4.51 -2.81
CA LEU A 38 7.87 4.72 -1.43
C LEU A 38 6.88 3.61 -1.08
N ILE A 39 7.17 2.85 -0.02
CA ILE A 39 6.22 1.88 0.56
C ILE A 39 5.71 2.49 1.86
N THR A 40 4.41 2.70 1.97
CA THR A 40 3.80 3.42 3.09
C THR A 40 2.48 2.78 3.52
N ASN A 41 2.19 2.83 4.80
CA ASN A 41 0.88 2.46 5.34
C ASN A 41 -0.18 3.57 5.13
N ALA A 42 0.16 4.62 4.39
CA ALA A 42 -0.67 5.75 4.02
C ALA A 42 -1.12 6.67 5.18
N THR A 43 -0.67 6.44 6.41
CA THR A 43 -1.14 7.22 7.57
C THR A 43 -0.68 8.67 7.56
N GLY A 44 0.49 8.95 6.97
CA GLY A 44 1.11 10.28 6.93
C GLY A 44 1.10 10.97 5.56
N LEU A 45 0.38 10.44 4.56
CA LEU A 45 0.42 11.00 3.20
C LEU A 45 -0.14 12.44 3.09
N ASP A 46 -0.95 12.88 4.04
CA ASP A 46 -1.49 14.25 4.08
C ASP A 46 -0.59 15.26 4.80
N LEU A 47 0.49 14.81 5.44
CA LEU A 47 1.42 15.69 6.15
C LEU A 47 2.11 16.65 5.18
N PRO A 48 2.24 17.94 5.52
CA PRO A 48 2.87 18.94 4.64
C PRO A 48 4.27 18.56 4.18
N GLU A 49 5.11 18.04 5.08
CA GLU A 49 6.48 17.62 4.79
C GLU A 49 6.51 16.43 3.82
N VAL A 50 5.52 15.54 3.92
CA VAL A 50 5.38 14.40 3.00
C VAL A 50 4.94 14.89 1.63
N GLN A 51 3.94 15.76 1.56
CA GLN A 51 3.50 16.38 0.32
C GLN A 51 4.62 17.17 -0.36
N GLU A 52 5.47 17.87 0.40
CA GLU A 52 6.66 18.54 -0.12
C GLU A 52 7.65 17.52 -0.71
N GLY A 53 8.00 16.48 0.04
CA GLY A 53 8.92 15.44 -0.41
C GLY A 53 8.43 14.74 -1.68
N LEU A 54 7.14 14.46 -1.78
CA LEU A 54 6.53 13.79 -2.94
C LEU A 54 6.54 14.63 -4.22
N ARG A 55 6.75 15.95 -4.15
CA ARG A 55 6.93 16.81 -5.34
C ARG A 55 8.19 16.46 -6.13
N TYR A 56 9.17 15.85 -5.49
CA TYR A 56 10.41 15.42 -6.15
C TYR A 56 10.25 14.09 -6.91
N PHE A 57 9.19 13.33 -6.65
CA PHE A 57 8.91 12.09 -7.35
C PHE A 57 8.49 12.37 -8.79
N THR A 58 9.14 11.71 -9.73
CA THR A 58 8.85 11.80 -11.16
C THR A 58 7.81 10.76 -11.59
N GLY A 59 7.43 10.76 -12.87
CA GLY A 59 6.56 9.73 -13.43
C GLY A 59 7.17 8.32 -13.48
N GLN A 60 8.48 8.19 -13.26
CA GLN A 60 9.17 6.89 -13.16
C GLN A 60 9.13 6.30 -11.74
N ASP A 61 8.86 7.14 -10.75
CA ASP A 61 8.84 6.74 -9.35
C ASP A 61 7.45 6.26 -8.94
N GLU A 62 7.40 5.30 -8.05
CA GLU A 62 6.15 4.67 -7.62
C GLU A 62 5.87 4.93 -6.14
N ILE A 63 4.59 4.95 -5.80
CA ILE A 63 4.13 4.97 -4.42
C ILE A 63 3.24 3.76 -4.23
N TRP A 64 3.66 2.90 -3.31
CA TRP A 64 2.97 1.69 -2.92
C TRP A 64 2.28 1.96 -1.58
N ALA A 65 0.98 2.21 -1.65
CA ALA A 65 0.15 2.49 -0.48
C ALA A 65 -0.48 1.20 0.03
N LYS A 66 -0.25 0.87 1.29
CA LYS A 66 -0.82 -0.32 1.90
C LYS A 66 -2.30 -0.11 2.22
N LEU A 67 -3.10 -1.09 1.82
CA LEU A 67 -4.50 -1.26 2.20
C LEU A 67 -4.72 -2.75 2.47
N ASP A 68 -4.53 -3.17 3.71
CA ASP A 68 -4.48 -4.58 4.09
C ASP A 68 -5.85 -5.17 4.47
N GLY A 69 -6.93 -4.41 4.32
CA GLY A 69 -8.31 -4.86 4.62
C GLY A 69 -9.36 -3.84 4.24
N GLY A 70 -10.62 -4.26 4.32
CA GLY A 70 -11.79 -3.45 3.97
C GLY A 70 -12.58 -2.93 5.17
N THR A 71 -12.32 -3.45 6.37
CA THR A 71 -12.99 -3.06 7.60
C THR A 71 -11.99 -2.64 8.67
N GLN A 72 -12.40 -1.73 9.57
CA GLN A 72 -11.57 -1.33 10.70
C GLN A 72 -11.27 -2.52 11.60
N ALA A 73 -12.26 -3.36 11.88
CA ALA A 73 -12.12 -4.52 12.75
C ALA A 73 -11.07 -5.52 12.21
N TYR A 74 -11.01 -5.72 10.88
CA TYR A 74 -10.01 -6.59 10.28
C TYR A 74 -8.60 -5.97 10.40
N LEU A 75 -8.46 -4.67 10.13
CA LEU A 75 -7.19 -3.96 10.28
C LEU A 75 -6.70 -3.94 11.72
N ASP A 76 -7.59 -3.75 12.68
CA ASP A 76 -7.25 -3.78 14.11
C ASP A 76 -6.72 -5.16 14.54
N ASN A 77 -7.26 -6.23 13.96
CA ASN A 77 -6.77 -7.59 14.23
C ASN A 77 -5.45 -7.92 13.50
N LEU A 78 -5.14 -7.23 12.40
CA LEU A 78 -3.99 -7.53 11.56
C LEU A 78 -2.78 -6.65 11.89
N ASN A 79 -2.97 -5.35 11.88
CA ASN A 79 -1.90 -4.35 11.90
C ASN A 79 -2.00 -3.37 13.07
N HIS A 80 -3.06 -3.39 13.85
CA HIS A 80 -3.34 -2.43 14.93
C HIS A 80 -3.04 -0.97 14.51
N PRO A 81 -3.63 -0.46 13.41
CA PRO A 81 -3.35 0.89 12.96
C PRO A 81 -3.79 1.89 14.02
N HIS A 82 -2.95 2.93 14.26
CA HIS A 82 -3.28 4.01 15.20
C HIS A 82 -4.23 5.05 14.58
N VAL A 83 -4.72 4.81 13.38
CA VAL A 83 -5.60 5.71 12.63
C VAL A 83 -6.78 4.94 12.04
N PRO A 84 -7.95 5.60 11.88
CA PRO A 84 -9.11 4.97 11.25
C PRO A 84 -8.86 4.60 9.78
N LEU A 85 -9.54 3.55 9.31
CA LEU A 85 -9.51 3.13 7.90
C LEU A 85 -9.91 4.30 6.96
N GLU A 86 -10.89 5.09 7.35
CA GLU A 86 -11.36 6.26 6.60
C GLU A 86 -10.22 7.27 6.36
N LYS A 87 -9.33 7.45 7.32
CA LYS A 87 -8.15 8.32 7.18
C LYS A 87 -7.16 7.74 6.16
N ILE A 88 -6.93 6.43 6.21
CA ILE A 88 -6.07 5.73 5.23
C ILE A 88 -6.65 5.90 3.83
N MET A 89 -7.96 5.65 3.67
CA MET A 89 -8.68 5.80 2.40
C MET A 89 -8.62 7.23 1.86
N ALA A 90 -8.86 8.24 2.72
CA ALA A 90 -8.78 9.64 2.35
C ALA A 90 -7.37 10.04 1.89
N ASN A 91 -6.35 9.56 2.57
CA ASN A 91 -4.95 9.81 2.25
C ASN A 91 -4.53 9.16 0.92
N ILE A 92 -4.93 7.91 0.69
CA ILE A 92 -4.71 7.24 -0.60
C ILE A 92 -5.39 8.03 -1.72
N LEU A 93 -6.64 8.42 -1.54
CA LEU A 93 -7.41 9.19 -2.52
C LEU A 93 -6.79 10.55 -2.81
N LEU A 94 -6.34 11.28 -1.76
CA LEU A 94 -5.66 12.57 -1.88
C LEU A 94 -4.48 12.51 -2.86
N LEU A 95 -3.68 11.45 -2.73
CA LEU A 95 -2.51 11.25 -3.58
C LEU A 95 -2.90 10.68 -4.96
N ALA A 96 -3.77 9.67 -4.98
CA ALA A 96 -4.12 8.92 -6.18
C ALA A 96 -4.94 9.76 -7.19
N ARG A 97 -5.56 10.85 -6.79
CA ARG A 97 -6.18 11.82 -7.72
C ARG A 97 -5.15 12.60 -8.54
N ARG A 98 -3.91 12.72 -8.04
CA ARG A 98 -2.86 13.55 -8.66
C ARG A 98 -1.84 12.73 -9.44
N ARG A 99 -1.66 11.47 -9.06
CA ARG A 99 -0.69 10.56 -9.69
C ARG A 99 -1.09 9.10 -9.49
N PRO A 100 -0.64 8.19 -10.38
CA PRO A 100 -0.86 6.77 -10.19
C PRO A 100 -0.21 6.25 -8.91
N VAL A 101 -0.93 5.34 -8.22
CA VAL A 101 -0.45 4.61 -7.05
C VAL A 101 -0.60 3.11 -7.28
N VAL A 102 0.24 2.34 -6.62
CA VAL A 102 0.07 0.89 -6.46
C VAL A 102 -0.57 0.66 -5.10
N ILE A 103 -1.64 -0.09 -5.05
CA ILE A 103 -2.19 -0.59 -3.77
C ILE A 103 -1.49 -1.91 -3.45
N GLN A 104 -0.87 -2.00 -2.27
CA GLN A 104 -0.22 -3.20 -1.79
C GLN A 104 -1.00 -3.78 -0.61
N SER A 105 -1.40 -5.05 -0.69
CA SER A 105 -2.32 -5.65 0.27
C SER A 105 -1.81 -7.00 0.75
N LEU A 106 -1.58 -7.08 2.06
CA LEU A 106 -1.17 -8.29 2.76
C LEU A 106 -2.40 -9.06 3.24
N PHE A 107 -2.49 -10.31 2.84
CA PHE A 107 -3.50 -11.25 3.35
C PHE A 107 -2.82 -12.48 3.97
N PRO A 108 -2.67 -12.52 5.30
CA PRO A 108 -2.20 -13.71 6.00
C PRO A 108 -3.35 -14.66 6.34
N SER A 109 -3.02 -15.89 6.69
CA SER A 109 -3.91 -16.69 7.52
C SER A 109 -3.74 -16.27 8.98
N LEU A 110 -4.85 -16.10 9.72
CA LEU A 110 -4.85 -15.78 11.15
C LEU A 110 -5.35 -17.00 11.94
N ASN A 111 -4.54 -17.52 12.85
CA ASN A 111 -4.85 -18.77 13.58
C ASN A 111 -5.21 -19.93 12.63
N GLY A 112 -4.51 -20.05 11.51
CA GLY A 112 -4.76 -21.08 10.50
C GLY A 112 -6.05 -20.88 9.68
N ARG A 113 -6.73 -19.74 9.80
CA ARG A 113 -7.95 -19.42 9.06
C ARG A 113 -7.69 -18.40 7.98
N GLU A 114 -8.25 -18.61 6.82
CA GLU A 114 -8.26 -17.62 5.74
C GLU A 114 -9.17 -16.43 6.11
N PRO A 115 -8.96 -15.24 5.52
CA PRO A 115 -9.89 -14.13 5.64
C PRO A 115 -11.31 -14.56 5.26
N ALA A 116 -12.30 -14.13 6.04
CA ALA A 116 -13.70 -14.43 5.75
C ALA A 116 -14.12 -13.80 4.39
N ALA A 117 -15.07 -14.44 3.70
CA ALA A 117 -15.55 -13.93 2.41
C ALA A 117 -16.05 -12.48 2.51
N GLY A 118 -16.78 -12.15 3.57
CA GLY A 118 -17.25 -10.77 3.81
C GLY A 118 -16.13 -9.75 3.95
N GLU A 119 -14.98 -10.10 4.57
CA GLU A 119 -13.82 -9.21 4.66
C GLU A 119 -13.20 -8.93 3.29
N ILE A 120 -13.18 -9.93 2.41
CA ILE A 120 -12.70 -9.75 1.05
C ILE A 120 -13.69 -8.91 0.23
N GLU A 121 -14.99 -9.09 0.41
CA GLU A 121 -16.04 -8.29 -0.23
C GLU A 121 -15.92 -6.81 0.17
N GLU A 122 -15.76 -6.52 1.46
CA GLU A 122 -15.54 -5.16 1.97
C GLU A 122 -14.24 -4.55 1.41
N TYR A 123 -13.14 -5.32 1.39
CA TYR A 123 -11.89 -4.85 0.79
C TYR A 123 -12.07 -4.47 -0.68
N VAL A 124 -12.72 -5.31 -1.45
CA VAL A 124 -13.00 -5.04 -2.88
C VAL A 124 -13.91 -3.82 -3.04
N GLN A 125 -14.87 -3.64 -2.13
CA GLN A 125 -15.73 -2.46 -2.12
C GLN A 125 -14.93 -1.17 -1.85
N ARG A 126 -13.95 -1.18 -0.91
CA ARG A 126 -13.06 -0.03 -0.68
C ARG A 126 -12.24 0.33 -1.93
N LEU A 127 -11.72 -0.65 -2.65
CA LEU A 127 -11.01 -0.41 -3.92
C LEU A 127 -11.94 0.20 -4.98
N LYS A 128 -13.17 -0.26 -5.06
CA LYS A 128 -14.19 0.28 -5.96
C LYS A 128 -14.51 1.73 -5.62
N GLU A 129 -14.73 2.05 -4.36
CA GLU A 129 -14.96 3.41 -3.86
C GLU A 129 -13.82 4.36 -4.21
N LEU A 130 -12.56 3.94 -4.00
CA LEU A 130 -11.38 4.72 -4.41
C LEU A 130 -11.39 5.00 -5.90
N LYS A 131 -11.63 3.98 -6.72
CA LYS A 131 -11.68 4.12 -8.19
C LYS A 131 -12.78 5.07 -8.62
N GLU A 132 -14.01 4.90 -8.10
CA GLU A 132 -15.17 5.74 -8.42
C GLU A 132 -14.97 7.19 -7.96
N ALA A 133 -14.23 7.40 -6.87
CA ALA A 133 -13.83 8.72 -6.40
C ALA A 133 -12.69 9.36 -7.21
N GLY A 134 -12.21 8.71 -8.27
CA GLY A 134 -11.19 9.24 -9.19
C GLY A 134 -9.75 8.89 -8.83
N ALA A 135 -9.52 7.88 -7.99
CA ALA A 135 -8.16 7.40 -7.72
C ALA A 135 -7.55 6.71 -8.95
N GLN A 136 -6.34 7.09 -9.32
CA GLN A 136 -5.54 6.46 -10.34
C GLN A 136 -4.78 5.28 -9.71
N ILE A 137 -5.36 4.08 -9.76
CA ILE A 137 -4.73 2.86 -9.24
C ILE A 137 -4.16 2.09 -10.43
N SER A 138 -2.82 2.02 -10.51
CA SER A 138 -2.12 1.36 -11.62
C SER A 138 -2.03 -0.15 -11.46
N LEU A 139 -2.00 -0.63 -10.21
CA LEU A 139 -1.88 -2.04 -9.87
C LEU A 139 -2.36 -2.26 -8.44
N VAL A 140 -3.02 -3.39 -8.20
CA VAL A 140 -3.26 -3.96 -6.88
C VAL A 140 -2.35 -5.17 -6.72
N GLN A 141 -1.39 -5.08 -5.80
CA GLN A 141 -0.48 -6.17 -5.43
C GLN A 141 -1.07 -6.93 -4.25
N ILE A 142 -1.34 -8.20 -4.44
CA ILE A 142 -1.87 -9.07 -3.40
C ILE A 142 -0.79 -10.08 -3.02
N TYR A 143 -0.43 -10.14 -1.75
CA TYR A 143 0.63 -11.01 -1.26
C TYR A 143 0.31 -11.53 0.14
N SER A 144 1.11 -12.48 0.61
CA SER A 144 1.00 -13.04 1.94
C SER A 144 2.33 -13.00 2.69
N ALA A 145 2.27 -13.28 3.99
CA ALA A 145 3.46 -13.37 4.83
C ALA A 145 4.33 -14.55 4.36
N THR A 146 5.50 -14.26 3.79
CA THR A 146 6.49 -15.26 3.35
C THR A 146 7.65 -15.39 4.33
N ARG A 147 7.75 -14.50 5.31
CA ARG A 147 8.76 -14.52 6.37
C ARG A 147 8.11 -14.90 7.69
N PRO A 148 8.84 -15.54 8.60
CA PRO A 148 8.37 -15.71 9.97
C PRO A 148 8.00 -14.34 10.56
N THR A 149 6.81 -14.24 11.12
CA THR A 149 6.36 -13.04 11.80
C THR A 149 6.60 -13.19 13.31
N PRO A 150 6.77 -12.11 14.07
CA PRO A 150 6.81 -12.16 15.53
C PRO A 150 5.52 -12.74 16.14
N HIS A 151 4.44 -12.71 15.38
CA HIS A 151 3.12 -13.21 15.75
C HIS A 151 2.93 -14.61 15.20
N SER A 152 2.98 -15.61 16.08
CA SER A 152 2.84 -17.04 15.71
C SER A 152 1.49 -17.39 15.10
N GLU A 153 0.48 -16.57 15.34
CA GLU A 153 -0.86 -16.68 14.76
C GLU A 153 -0.93 -16.29 13.28
N CYS A 154 0.04 -15.52 12.78
CA CYS A 154 0.11 -15.09 11.39
C CYS A 154 0.84 -16.14 10.54
N GLY A 155 0.14 -16.73 9.59
CA GLY A 155 0.68 -17.70 8.65
C GLY A 155 0.54 -17.28 7.20
N HIS A 156 1.19 -18.06 6.33
CA HIS A 156 1.10 -17.88 4.89
C HIS A 156 -0.30 -18.25 4.38
N LEU A 157 -0.86 -17.42 3.49
CA LEU A 157 -2.09 -17.74 2.76
C LEU A 157 -1.73 -18.43 1.43
N PRO A 158 -2.34 -19.59 1.10
CA PRO A 158 -2.03 -20.31 -0.12
C PRO A 158 -2.24 -19.47 -1.39
N LEU A 159 -1.41 -19.69 -2.40
CA LEU A 159 -1.50 -19.01 -3.70
C LEU A 159 -2.90 -19.09 -4.32
N ARG A 160 -3.60 -20.22 -4.16
CA ARG A 160 -4.97 -20.40 -4.64
C ARG A 160 -5.92 -19.35 -4.03
N SER A 161 -5.78 -19.07 -2.74
CA SER A 161 -6.63 -18.12 -2.02
C SER A 161 -6.30 -16.69 -2.42
N LEU A 162 -5.01 -16.36 -2.54
CA LEU A 162 -4.57 -15.05 -3.07
C LEU A 162 -5.06 -14.82 -4.51
N SER A 163 -4.99 -15.85 -5.37
CA SER A 163 -5.47 -15.78 -6.75
C SER A 163 -6.98 -15.54 -6.83
N ARG A 164 -7.76 -16.11 -5.90
CA ARG A 164 -9.21 -15.89 -5.79
C ARG A 164 -9.51 -14.43 -5.41
N ILE A 165 -8.76 -13.87 -4.46
CA ILE A 165 -8.88 -12.45 -4.09
C ILE A 165 -8.56 -11.55 -5.29
N ALA A 166 -7.45 -11.81 -5.99
CA ALA A 166 -7.07 -11.05 -7.18
C ALA A 166 -8.14 -11.14 -8.29
N GLN A 167 -8.73 -12.30 -8.47
CA GLN A 167 -9.82 -12.49 -9.44
C GLN A 167 -11.05 -11.68 -9.05
N GLN A 168 -11.44 -11.66 -7.77
CA GLN A 168 -12.57 -10.89 -7.28
C GLN A 168 -12.35 -9.37 -7.44
N VAL A 169 -11.14 -8.88 -7.12
CA VAL A 169 -10.77 -7.48 -7.38
C VAL A 169 -10.95 -7.14 -8.85
N ARG A 170 -10.40 -7.94 -9.77
CA ARG A 170 -10.53 -7.70 -11.22
C ARG A 170 -12.00 -7.72 -11.68
N ALA A 171 -12.77 -8.70 -11.23
CA ALA A 171 -14.16 -8.89 -11.66
C ALA A 171 -15.07 -7.74 -11.23
N VAL A 172 -14.91 -7.23 -10.01
CA VAL A 172 -15.81 -6.21 -9.43
C VAL A 172 -15.37 -4.80 -9.78
N THR A 173 -14.04 -4.55 -9.77
CA THR A 173 -13.51 -3.18 -9.92
C THR A 173 -12.97 -2.89 -11.31
N GLY A 174 -12.63 -3.92 -12.10
CA GLY A 174 -11.90 -3.76 -13.36
C GLY A 174 -10.47 -3.25 -13.19
N LEU A 175 -9.93 -3.20 -11.96
CA LEU A 175 -8.52 -2.85 -11.70
C LEU A 175 -7.61 -4.02 -12.07
N LYS A 176 -6.39 -3.69 -12.48
CA LYS A 176 -5.33 -4.69 -12.62
C LYS A 176 -4.94 -5.18 -11.23
N ALA A 177 -5.02 -6.49 -10.98
CA ALA A 177 -4.61 -7.10 -9.73
C ALA A 177 -3.74 -8.32 -10.00
N GLU A 178 -2.63 -8.45 -9.28
CA GLU A 178 -1.65 -9.52 -9.43
C GLU A 178 -1.24 -10.07 -8.06
N VAL A 179 -0.84 -11.33 -8.03
CA VAL A 179 -0.32 -12.02 -6.83
C VAL A 179 1.20 -12.03 -6.89
N PHE A 180 1.83 -11.77 -5.74
CA PHE A 180 3.28 -11.71 -5.56
C PHE A 180 3.76 -12.63 -4.45
#